data_91a724af61bf626511a56086bc63c938
#
_entry.id   91a724af61bf626511a56086bc63c938
#
_cell.length_a   1.000
_cell.length_b   1.000
_cell.length_c   1.000
_cell.angle_alpha   90.00
_cell.angle_beta   90.00
_cell.angle_gamma   90.00
#
_symmetry.space_group_name_H-M   'P 1'
#
loop_
_entity.id
_entity.type
_entity.pdbx_description
1 polymer ?
#
loop_
_entity_poly.entity_id
_entity_poly.type
_entity_poly.pdbx_seq_one_letter_code
_entity_poly.pdbx_strand_id
1 'polypeptide(L)'
;IETLDLEEPSDAARILSALPPARANRILAEMSEEARERIIEAAPPGTDWSDSLRYPEGSVGRLIEDPPAVFRSGTSVATAIDVLRETIRQRMVVYLFVVDALNRLIGVVAFRELLYAERNQSLDQVMLLAPFTLKPQMSLVEAMREVVTRHYPVYPVCDEDGTLVGQVRGQVLFEQQAFEISAQAGAMVGVESEERLATPLLRSFKFRHPWLQI
;
A
#
# COMPACT_ATOMS: atom_id res chain seq x y z
N ILE A 1 -12.46 -7.58 15.16
CA ILE A 1 -11.32 -7.18 16.00
C ILE A 1 -11.30 -8.05 17.25
N GLU A 2 -12.37 -8.09 18.06
CA GLU A 2 -12.47 -8.96 19.25
C GLU A 2 -12.11 -10.44 18.99
N THR A 3 -12.36 -10.94 17.77
CA THR A 3 -12.06 -12.34 17.40
C THR A 3 -10.56 -12.57 17.18
N LEU A 4 -9.84 -11.58 16.65
CA LEU A 4 -8.41 -11.65 16.41
C LEU A 4 -7.56 -11.51 17.68
N ASP A 5 -8.08 -10.82 18.69
CA ASP A 5 -7.44 -10.71 20.02
C ASP A 5 -7.46 -12.04 20.80
N LEU A 6 -8.31 -12.99 20.41
CA LEU A 6 -8.48 -14.31 21.06
C LEU A 6 -7.70 -15.43 20.35
N GLU A 7 -7.12 -15.16 19.16
CA GLU A 7 -6.34 -16.15 18.41
C GLU A 7 -4.86 -16.11 18.80
N GLU A 8 -4.15 -17.20 18.48
CA GLU A 8 -2.68 -17.21 18.57
C GLU A 8 -2.11 -16.10 17.67
N PRO A 9 -1.14 -15.29 18.14
CA PRO A 9 -0.58 -14.19 17.37
C PRO A 9 -0.09 -14.58 15.97
N SER A 10 0.42 -15.82 15.82
CA SER A 10 0.87 -16.39 14.56
C SER A 10 -0.26 -16.61 13.54
N ASP A 11 -1.46 -17.02 14.01
CA ASP A 11 -2.62 -17.20 13.14
C ASP A 11 -3.22 -15.86 12.73
N ALA A 12 -3.31 -14.91 13.66
CA ALA A 12 -3.71 -13.54 13.38
C ALA A 12 -2.76 -12.88 12.36
N ALA A 13 -1.45 -13.04 12.53
CA ALA A 13 -0.44 -12.54 11.60
C ALA A 13 -0.60 -13.16 10.20
N ARG A 14 -0.86 -14.45 10.11
CA ARG A 14 -1.10 -15.15 8.84
C ARG A 14 -2.37 -14.66 8.14
N ILE A 15 -3.45 -14.44 8.87
CA ILE A 15 -4.70 -13.92 8.34
C ILE A 15 -4.50 -12.48 7.82
N LEU A 16 -3.84 -11.63 8.61
CA LEU A 16 -3.60 -10.25 8.23
C LEU A 16 -2.66 -10.14 7.03
N SER A 17 -1.64 -11.01 6.91
CA SER A 17 -0.74 -11.02 5.76
C SER A 17 -1.42 -11.42 4.43
N ALA A 18 -2.54 -12.11 4.50
CA ALA A 18 -3.37 -12.44 3.33
C ALA A 18 -4.28 -11.29 2.89
N LEU A 19 -4.42 -10.23 3.71
CA LEU A 19 -5.22 -9.04 3.38
C LEU A 19 -4.39 -8.02 2.57
N PRO A 20 -5.06 -7.14 1.81
CA PRO A 20 -4.39 -5.96 1.26
C PRO A 20 -3.73 -5.14 2.38
N PRO A 21 -2.49 -4.62 2.18
CA PRO A 21 -1.72 -3.93 3.22
C PRO A 21 -2.50 -2.81 3.93
N ALA A 22 -3.22 -1.98 3.19
CA ALA A 22 -4.05 -0.92 3.75
C ALA A 22 -5.12 -1.43 4.74
N ARG A 23 -5.67 -2.63 4.48
CA ARG A 23 -6.70 -3.23 5.33
C ARG A 23 -6.07 -3.85 6.59
N ALA A 24 -4.94 -4.53 6.43
CA ALA A 24 -4.18 -5.08 7.55
C ALA A 24 -3.73 -3.96 8.50
N ASN A 25 -3.15 -2.89 7.96
CA ASN A 25 -2.69 -1.73 8.74
C ASN A 25 -3.83 -1.04 9.49
N ARG A 26 -5.03 -0.94 8.91
CA ARG A 26 -6.18 -0.37 9.61
C ARG A 26 -6.62 -1.24 10.78
N ILE A 27 -6.66 -2.56 10.61
CA ILE A 27 -7.00 -3.49 11.68
C ILE A 27 -5.97 -3.41 12.81
N LEU A 28 -4.68 -3.40 12.47
CA LEU A 28 -3.59 -3.27 13.44
C LEU A 28 -3.63 -1.94 14.20
N ALA A 29 -4.03 -0.84 13.55
CA ALA A 29 -4.16 0.47 14.19
C ALA A 29 -5.30 0.53 15.23
N GLU A 30 -6.36 -0.27 15.04
CA GLU A 30 -7.50 -0.36 15.95
C GLU A 30 -7.29 -1.33 17.12
N MET A 31 -6.18 -2.11 17.12
CA MET A 31 -5.84 -3.05 18.20
C MET A 31 -5.11 -2.35 19.34
N SER A 32 -5.11 -2.99 20.53
CA SER A 32 -4.27 -2.56 21.65
C SER A 32 -2.79 -2.64 21.27
N GLU A 33 -1.96 -1.80 21.87
CA GLU A 33 -0.51 -1.76 21.58
C GLU A 33 0.16 -3.13 21.82
N GLU A 34 -0.19 -3.79 22.93
CA GLU A 34 0.33 -5.10 23.28
C GLU A 34 -0.07 -6.21 22.29
N ALA A 35 -1.33 -6.20 21.81
CA ALA A 35 -1.79 -7.19 20.84
C ALA A 35 -1.13 -6.94 19.46
N ARG A 36 -1.01 -5.68 19.06
CA ARG A 36 -0.35 -5.28 17.82
C ARG A 36 1.11 -5.69 17.77
N GLU A 37 1.89 -5.43 18.84
CA GLU A 37 3.30 -5.83 18.91
C GLU A 37 3.48 -7.33 18.78
N ARG A 38 2.69 -8.14 19.50
CA ARG A 38 2.75 -9.61 19.42
C ARG A 38 2.45 -10.13 18.01
N ILE A 39 1.50 -9.51 17.30
CA ILE A 39 1.16 -9.90 15.93
C ILE A 39 2.27 -9.48 14.96
N ILE A 40 2.87 -8.30 15.14
CA ILE A 40 3.99 -7.82 14.31
C ILE A 40 5.23 -8.73 14.50
N GLU A 41 5.54 -9.13 15.73
CA GLU A 41 6.63 -10.07 16.02
C GLU A 41 6.41 -11.46 15.41
N ALA A 42 5.15 -11.90 15.32
CA ALA A 42 4.77 -13.18 14.73
C ALA A 42 4.58 -13.10 13.20
N ALA A 43 4.84 -11.94 12.58
CA ALA A 43 4.63 -11.74 11.14
C ALA A 43 5.51 -12.65 10.28
N PRO A 44 4.97 -13.20 9.18
CA PRO A 44 5.76 -13.96 8.22
C PRO A 44 6.90 -13.11 7.63
N PRO A 45 8.05 -13.74 7.26
CA PRO A 45 9.14 -13.02 6.60
C PRO A 45 8.66 -12.25 5.36
N GLY A 46 9.08 -10.98 5.24
CA GLY A 46 8.67 -10.10 4.13
C GLY A 46 7.36 -9.34 4.38
N THR A 47 6.77 -9.44 5.57
CA THR A 47 5.64 -8.62 5.98
C THR A 47 6.18 -7.46 6.82
N ASP A 48 6.16 -6.25 6.27
CA ASP A 48 6.64 -5.06 6.98
C ASP A 48 5.49 -4.12 7.36
N TRP A 49 4.76 -4.49 8.41
CA TRP A 49 3.72 -3.62 8.95
C TRP A 49 4.28 -2.50 9.82
N SER A 50 5.45 -2.70 10.43
CA SER A 50 6.05 -1.73 11.35
C SER A 50 6.40 -0.42 10.64
N ASP A 51 6.91 -0.49 9.42
CA ASP A 51 7.33 0.69 8.67
C ASP A 51 6.13 1.53 8.19
N SER A 52 5.05 0.90 7.75
CA SER A 52 3.85 1.65 7.34
C SER A 52 3.14 2.33 8.52
N LEU A 53 3.20 1.76 9.73
CA LEU A 53 2.61 2.34 10.94
C LEU A 53 3.33 3.61 11.44
N ARG A 54 4.55 3.87 11.00
CA ARG A 54 5.28 5.13 11.31
C ARG A 54 4.69 6.35 10.65
N TYR A 55 3.91 6.17 9.57
CA TYR A 55 3.33 7.29 8.83
C TYR A 55 1.97 7.71 9.42
N PRO A 56 1.60 9.00 9.29
CA PRO A 56 0.32 9.50 9.77
C PRO A 56 -0.87 8.76 9.15
N GLU A 57 -1.97 8.65 9.90
CA GLU A 57 -3.24 8.20 9.34
C GLU A 57 -3.67 9.08 8.17
N GLY A 58 -4.30 8.49 7.14
CA GLY A 58 -4.72 9.23 5.96
C GLY A 58 -3.57 9.68 5.05
N SER A 59 -2.34 9.18 5.25
CA SER A 59 -1.20 9.44 4.38
C SER A 59 -0.93 8.30 3.40
N VAL A 60 -0.22 8.62 2.31
CA VAL A 60 0.28 7.65 1.32
C VAL A 60 1.11 6.56 1.99
N GLY A 61 1.89 6.92 3.01
CA GLY A 61 2.78 6.02 3.74
C GLY A 61 2.06 4.81 4.34
N ARG A 62 0.80 4.98 4.75
CA ARG A 62 -0.03 3.88 5.25
C ARG A 62 -0.43 2.85 4.20
N LEU A 63 -0.28 3.17 2.93
CA LEU A 63 -0.66 2.33 1.80
C LEU A 63 0.54 1.72 1.08
N ILE A 64 1.76 2.00 1.54
CA ILE A 64 3.01 1.50 0.94
C ILE A 64 3.04 -0.02 1.02
N GLU A 65 3.44 -0.62 -0.08
CA GLU A 65 3.80 -2.03 -0.20
C GLU A 65 5.20 -2.16 -0.80
N ASP A 66 5.89 -3.26 -0.50
CA ASP A 66 7.19 -3.56 -1.08
C ASP A 66 7.10 -3.70 -2.60
N PRO A 67 7.96 -2.99 -3.36
CA PRO A 67 8.00 -3.15 -4.80
C PRO A 67 8.52 -4.54 -5.17
N PRO A 68 7.81 -5.28 -6.04
CA PRO A 68 8.21 -6.64 -6.38
C PRO A 68 9.48 -6.72 -7.25
N ALA A 69 9.88 -5.62 -7.86
CA ALA A 69 10.95 -5.58 -8.85
C ALA A 69 11.78 -4.29 -8.73
N VAL A 70 12.87 -4.35 -7.96
CA VAL A 70 13.85 -3.26 -7.82
C VAL A 70 15.20 -3.74 -8.32
N PHE A 71 15.81 -2.96 -9.20
CA PHE A 71 17.10 -3.28 -9.81
C PHE A 71 18.08 -2.12 -9.68
N ARG A 72 19.35 -2.44 -9.61
CA ARG A 72 20.41 -1.43 -9.64
C ARG A 72 20.65 -0.93 -11.07
N SER A 73 21.05 0.34 -11.17
CA SER A 73 21.62 0.90 -12.42
C SER A 73 22.71 -0.01 -12.96
N GLY A 74 22.79 -0.17 -14.28
CA GLY A 74 23.70 -1.07 -14.97
C GLY A 74 23.21 -2.52 -15.07
N THR A 75 22.10 -2.91 -14.45
CA THR A 75 21.53 -4.27 -14.59
C THR A 75 21.11 -4.50 -16.05
N SER A 76 21.51 -5.64 -16.62
CA SER A 76 21.10 -6.00 -18.00
C SER A 76 19.64 -6.46 -18.05
N VAL A 77 19.00 -6.26 -19.19
CA VAL A 77 17.66 -6.78 -19.49
C VAL A 77 17.61 -8.30 -19.29
N ALA A 78 18.66 -9.02 -19.71
CA ALA A 78 18.75 -10.47 -19.51
C ALA A 78 18.67 -10.85 -18.05
N THR A 79 19.49 -10.22 -17.20
CA THR A 79 19.51 -10.45 -15.75
C THR A 79 18.16 -10.12 -15.11
N ALA A 80 17.56 -8.99 -15.48
CA ALA A 80 16.24 -8.59 -14.97
C ALA A 80 15.16 -9.63 -15.31
N ILE A 81 15.13 -10.11 -16.56
CA ILE A 81 14.17 -11.16 -17.00
C ILE A 81 14.37 -12.45 -16.20
N ASP A 82 15.61 -12.86 -15.95
CA ASP A 82 15.88 -14.10 -15.23
C ASP A 82 15.42 -14.02 -13.77
N VAL A 83 15.63 -12.89 -13.09
CA VAL A 83 15.10 -12.62 -11.73
C VAL A 83 13.57 -12.57 -11.73
N LEU A 84 12.99 -11.89 -12.71
CA LEU A 84 11.53 -11.71 -12.78
C LEU A 84 10.75 -13.01 -13.00
N ARG A 85 11.35 -14.02 -13.62
CA ARG A 85 10.68 -15.32 -13.86
C ARG A 85 10.11 -15.96 -12.60
N GLU A 86 10.80 -15.82 -11.46
CA GLU A 86 10.31 -16.34 -10.19
C GLU A 86 9.33 -15.36 -9.54
N THR A 87 9.64 -14.07 -9.60
CA THR A 87 8.83 -13.02 -8.98
C THR A 87 7.40 -12.98 -9.54
N ILE A 88 7.24 -13.08 -10.87
CA ILE A 88 5.93 -12.99 -11.54
C ILE A 88 5.01 -14.18 -11.26
N ARG A 89 5.53 -15.31 -10.77
CA ARG A 89 4.71 -16.46 -10.34
C ARG A 89 3.96 -16.20 -9.05
N GLN A 90 4.48 -15.29 -8.23
CA GLN A 90 3.99 -15.03 -6.89
C GLN A 90 3.36 -13.64 -6.75
N ARG A 91 3.86 -12.66 -7.50
CA ARG A 91 3.46 -11.26 -7.40
C ARG A 91 3.23 -10.64 -8.78
N MET A 92 2.25 -9.77 -8.88
CA MET A 92 2.02 -9.00 -10.11
C MET A 92 3.09 -7.92 -10.26
N VAL A 93 3.86 -7.96 -11.34
CA VAL A 93 4.86 -6.96 -11.70
C VAL A 93 4.34 -6.12 -12.86
N VAL A 94 4.16 -4.83 -12.63
CA VAL A 94 3.76 -3.86 -13.67
C VAL A 94 4.96 -3.04 -14.11
N TYR A 95 5.75 -2.60 -13.13
CA TYR A 95 6.95 -1.80 -13.31
C TYR A 95 8.15 -2.41 -12.62
N LEU A 96 9.32 -2.18 -13.21
CA LEU A 96 10.63 -2.37 -12.60
C LEU A 96 11.14 -1.00 -12.18
N PHE A 97 11.56 -0.86 -10.94
CA PHE A 97 12.18 0.36 -10.43
C PHE A 97 13.70 0.24 -10.54
N VAL A 98 14.33 1.24 -11.14
CA VAL A 98 15.77 1.30 -11.27
C VAL A 98 16.32 2.33 -10.28
N VAL A 99 17.24 1.88 -9.42
CA VAL A 99 17.81 2.70 -8.34
C VAL A 99 19.32 2.81 -8.47
N ASP A 100 19.87 3.92 -7.96
CA ASP A 100 21.32 4.14 -7.88
C ASP A 100 21.95 3.39 -6.68
N ALA A 101 23.24 3.61 -6.44
CA ALA A 101 23.98 3.00 -5.35
C ALA A 101 23.46 3.40 -3.95
N LEU A 102 22.79 4.56 -3.84
CA LEU A 102 22.18 5.07 -2.61
C LEU A 102 20.69 4.73 -2.48
N ASN A 103 20.18 3.81 -3.31
CA ASN A 103 18.78 3.40 -3.37
C ASN A 103 17.81 4.52 -3.83
N ARG A 104 18.31 5.58 -4.46
CA ARG A 104 17.46 6.63 -5.03
C ARG A 104 16.88 6.18 -6.35
N LEU A 105 15.60 6.44 -6.56
CA LEU A 105 14.89 6.09 -7.79
C LEU A 105 15.38 6.96 -8.95
N ILE A 106 15.98 6.35 -9.96
CA ILE A 106 16.48 7.04 -11.15
C ILE A 106 15.60 6.80 -12.38
N GLY A 107 14.86 5.70 -12.42
CA GLY A 107 13.98 5.39 -13.55
C GLY A 107 13.01 4.25 -13.28
N VAL A 108 12.08 4.10 -14.21
CA VAL A 108 11.07 3.05 -14.21
C VAL A 108 11.02 2.39 -15.59
N VAL A 109 11.00 1.06 -15.63
CA VAL A 109 10.79 0.28 -16.84
C VAL A 109 9.41 -0.38 -16.76
N ALA A 110 8.52 -0.14 -17.72
CA ALA A 110 7.31 -0.93 -17.81
C ALA A 110 7.65 -2.37 -18.19
N PHE A 111 7.04 -3.35 -17.53
CA PHE A 111 7.34 -4.77 -17.75
C PHE A 111 7.25 -5.16 -19.24
N ARG A 112 6.29 -4.58 -19.98
CA ARG A 112 6.13 -4.82 -21.42
C ARG A 112 7.32 -4.35 -22.26
N GLU A 113 8.07 -3.34 -21.83
CA GLU A 113 9.22 -2.81 -22.58
C GLU A 113 10.34 -3.84 -22.69
N LEU A 114 10.44 -4.77 -21.72
CA LEU A 114 11.39 -5.87 -21.79
C LEU A 114 11.16 -6.81 -22.98
N LEU A 115 9.95 -6.82 -23.56
CA LEU A 115 9.63 -7.65 -24.74
C LEU A 115 10.29 -7.12 -26.02
N TYR A 116 10.58 -5.81 -26.06
CA TYR A 116 11.17 -5.13 -27.20
C TYR A 116 12.65 -4.82 -27.01
N ALA A 117 13.12 -4.85 -25.75
CA ALA A 117 14.50 -4.54 -25.41
C ALA A 117 15.44 -5.70 -25.81
N GLU A 118 16.65 -5.36 -26.25
CA GLU A 118 17.69 -6.33 -26.49
C GLU A 118 18.24 -6.85 -25.14
N ARG A 119 18.51 -8.14 -25.06
CA ARG A 119 18.96 -8.80 -23.82
C ARG A 119 20.26 -8.24 -23.23
N ASN A 120 21.14 -7.71 -24.08
CA ASN A 120 22.42 -7.11 -23.68
C ASN A 120 22.32 -5.63 -23.29
N GLN A 121 21.20 -4.96 -23.56
CA GLN A 121 20.97 -3.59 -23.09
C GLN A 121 20.91 -3.54 -21.56
N SER A 122 21.33 -2.40 -20.98
CA SER A 122 21.06 -2.11 -19.57
C SER A 122 19.65 -1.56 -19.38
N LEU A 123 19.07 -1.75 -18.18
CA LEU A 123 17.79 -1.14 -17.85
C LEU A 123 17.81 0.39 -17.95
N ASP A 124 18.98 1.01 -17.74
CA ASP A 124 19.19 2.46 -17.89
C ASP A 124 18.93 2.97 -19.32
N GLN A 125 19.11 2.12 -20.33
CA GLN A 125 18.87 2.46 -21.71
C GLN A 125 17.40 2.35 -22.15
N VAL A 126 16.59 1.65 -21.37
CA VAL A 126 15.18 1.38 -21.69
C VAL A 126 14.22 2.00 -20.70
N MET A 127 14.71 2.55 -19.57
CA MET A 127 13.88 3.14 -18.54
C MET A 127 13.37 4.53 -18.91
N LEU A 128 12.21 4.88 -18.39
CA LEU A 128 11.74 6.24 -18.32
C LEU A 128 12.46 6.93 -17.15
N LEU A 129 13.19 8.00 -17.45
CA LEU A 129 13.93 8.80 -16.48
C LEU A 129 12.98 9.70 -15.67
N ALA A 130 13.38 10.02 -14.46
CA ALA A 130 12.68 10.93 -13.55
C ALA A 130 11.15 10.65 -13.49
N PRO A 131 10.74 9.44 -13.12
CA PRO A 131 9.33 9.10 -13.05
C PRO A 131 8.63 9.95 -11.99
N PHE A 132 7.32 10.16 -12.16
CA PHE A 132 6.51 10.76 -11.12
C PHE A 132 6.50 9.88 -9.87
N THR A 133 6.71 10.48 -8.69
CA THR A 133 6.75 9.82 -7.40
C THR A 133 5.76 10.45 -6.42
N LEU A 134 5.23 9.67 -5.51
CA LEU A 134 4.50 10.16 -4.34
C LEU A 134 5.45 10.28 -3.15
N LYS A 135 5.07 11.13 -2.18
CA LYS A 135 5.77 11.24 -0.90
C LYS A 135 5.01 10.49 0.19
N PRO A 136 5.69 9.77 1.10
CA PRO A 136 5.02 8.99 2.12
C PRO A 136 4.16 9.84 3.08
N GLN A 137 4.58 11.08 3.37
CA GLN A 137 3.86 12.01 4.25
C GLN A 137 2.67 12.71 3.57
N MET A 138 2.57 12.64 2.24
CA MET A 138 1.50 13.25 1.47
C MET A 138 0.14 12.70 1.90
N SER A 139 -0.84 13.58 2.10
CA SER A 139 -2.21 13.16 2.39
C SER A 139 -2.83 12.43 1.19
N LEU A 140 -3.79 11.53 1.45
CA LEU A 140 -4.48 10.81 0.37
C LEU A 140 -5.24 11.76 -0.57
N VAL A 141 -5.78 12.86 -0.04
CA VAL A 141 -6.46 13.88 -0.85
C VAL A 141 -5.49 14.56 -1.81
N GLU A 142 -4.30 14.94 -1.34
CA GLU A 142 -3.25 15.52 -2.20
C GLU A 142 -2.76 14.51 -3.23
N ALA A 143 -2.47 13.28 -2.80
CA ALA A 143 -2.05 12.19 -3.70
C ALA A 143 -3.09 11.96 -4.80
N MET A 144 -4.38 11.95 -4.45
CA MET A 144 -5.47 11.78 -5.42
C MET A 144 -5.50 12.90 -6.46
N ARG A 145 -5.31 14.16 -6.06
CA ARG A 145 -5.23 15.29 -7.02
C ARG A 145 -4.10 15.10 -8.02
N GLU A 146 -2.96 14.57 -7.57
CA GLU A 146 -1.79 14.32 -8.41
C GLU A 146 -1.97 13.12 -9.35
N VAL A 147 -2.66 12.06 -8.92
CA VAL A 147 -2.75 10.80 -9.67
C VAL A 147 -3.96 10.72 -10.60
N VAL A 148 -5.03 11.50 -10.32
CA VAL A 148 -6.30 11.40 -11.06
C VAL A 148 -6.18 11.62 -12.56
N THR A 149 -5.21 12.42 -12.99
CA THR A 149 -4.95 12.70 -14.42
C THR A 149 -3.91 11.78 -15.05
N ARG A 150 -3.16 11.02 -14.24
CA ARG A 150 -2.05 10.19 -14.70
C ARG A 150 -2.45 8.75 -15.01
N HIS A 151 -3.41 8.19 -14.28
CA HIS A 151 -3.95 6.83 -14.49
C HIS A 151 -2.90 5.72 -14.50
N TYR A 152 -1.79 5.86 -13.76
CA TYR A 152 -0.81 4.78 -13.64
C TYR A 152 -1.34 3.68 -12.71
N PRO A 153 -1.12 2.41 -13.04
CA PRO A 153 -1.55 1.30 -12.19
C PRO A 153 -0.77 1.22 -10.86
N VAL A 154 0.48 1.72 -10.85
CA VAL A 154 1.37 1.72 -9.69
C VAL A 154 2.15 3.03 -9.65
N TYR A 155 2.34 3.56 -8.46
CA TYR A 155 3.10 4.78 -8.18
C TYR A 155 4.27 4.47 -7.25
N PRO A 156 5.52 4.77 -7.62
CA PRO A 156 6.64 4.69 -6.69
C PRO A 156 6.50 5.77 -5.61
N VAL A 157 6.91 5.41 -4.40
CA VAL A 157 6.94 6.31 -3.25
C VAL A 157 8.38 6.53 -2.86
N CYS A 158 8.81 7.80 -2.82
CA CYS A 158 10.16 8.19 -2.46
C CYS A 158 10.13 9.22 -1.33
N ASP A 159 11.16 9.16 -0.46
CA ASP A 159 11.40 10.18 0.57
C ASP A 159 11.87 11.50 -0.02
N GLU A 160 12.27 12.45 0.86
CA GLU A 160 12.74 13.77 0.47
C GLU A 160 14.05 13.71 -0.35
N ASP A 161 14.91 12.73 -0.07
CA ASP A 161 16.19 12.54 -0.75
C ASP A 161 16.05 11.75 -2.08
N GLY A 162 14.84 11.34 -2.43
CA GLY A 162 14.55 10.55 -3.61
C GLY A 162 14.78 9.05 -3.43
N THR A 163 15.06 8.58 -2.21
CA THR A 163 15.20 7.15 -1.89
C THR A 163 13.87 6.43 -2.08
N LEU A 164 13.88 5.33 -2.79
CA LEU A 164 12.70 4.49 -2.99
C LEU A 164 12.34 3.79 -1.66
N VAL A 165 11.20 4.18 -1.09
CA VAL A 165 10.68 3.58 0.15
C VAL A 165 9.58 2.55 -0.10
N GLY A 166 9.03 2.51 -1.32
CA GLY A 166 8.02 1.52 -1.68
C GLY A 166 7.21 1.90 -2.90
N GLN A 167 6.07 1.25 -3.05
CA GLN A 167 5.10 1.57 -4.10
C GLN A 167 3.68 1.59 -3.54
N VAL A 168 2.77 2.26 -4.25
CA VAL A 168 1.33 2.22 -3.97
C VAL A 168 0.58 1.92 -5.27
N ARG A 169 -0.38 1.00 -5.22
CA ARG A 169 -1.26 0.72 -6.35
C ARG A 169 -2.33 1.81 -6.48
N GLY A 170 -2.53 2.30 -7.71
CA GLY A 170 -3.53 3.32 -7.99
C GLY A 170 -4.93 2.91 -7.51
N GLN A 171 -5.31 1.65 -7.71
CA GLN A 171 -6.59 1.12 -7.24
C GLN A 171 -6.78 1.29 -5.73
N VAL A 172 -5.74 1.04 -4.92
CA VAL A 172 -5.80 1.16 -3.45
C VAL A 172 -6.02 2.61 -3.03
N LEU A 173 -5.38 3.57 -3.71
CA LEU A 173 -5.61 5.00 -3.49
C LEU A 173 -7.08 5.38 -3.74
N PHE A 174 -7.66 4.92 -4.85
CA PHE A 174 -9.06 5.20 -5.20
C PHE A 174 -10.05 4.55 -4.22
N GLU A 175 -9.82 3.30 -3.82
CA GLU A 175 -10.66 2.57 -2.87
C GLU A 175 -10.67 3.25 -1.50
N GLN A 176 -9.49 3.66 -1.02
CA GLN A 176 -9.36 4.34 0.26
C GLN A 176 -10.08 5.70 0.26
N GLN A 177 -9.91 6.48 -0.80
CA GLN A 177 -10.60 7.76 -0.94
C GLN A 177 -12.13 7.60 -0.99
N ALA A 178 -12.63 6.61 -1.74
CA ALA A 178 -14.06 6.32 -1.80
C ALA A 178 -14.62 5.93 -0.42
N PHE A 179 -13.83 5.18 0.37
CA PHE A 179 -14.19 4.82 1.74
C PHE A 179 -14.28 6.06 2.64
N GLU A 180 -13.28 6.94 2.61
CA GLU A 180 -13.25 8.17 3.42
C GLU A 180 -14.43 9.11 3.09
N ILE A 181 -14.73 9.30 1.80
CA ILE A 181 -15.90 10.10 1.35
C ILE A 181 -17.20 9.49 1.89
N SER A 182 -17.34 8.17 1.82
CA SER A 182 -18.53 7.47 2.30
C SER A 182 -18.69 7.58 3.82
N ALA A 183 -17.59 7.49 4.57
CA ALA A 183 -17.58 7.65 6.01
C ALA A 183 -17.95 9.08 6.43
N GLN A 184 -17.42 10.10 5.74
CA GLN A 184 -17.77 11.51 6.00
C GLN A 184 -19.25 11.79 5.69
N ALA A 185 -19.77 11.28 4.58
CA ALA A 185 -21.20 11.42 4.25
C ALA A 185 -22.10 10.73 5.29
N GLY A 186 -21.71 9.55 5.76
CA GLY A 186 -22.42 8.84 6.85
C GLY A 186 -22.44 9.63 8.15
N ALA A 187 -21.31 10.21 8.55
CA ALA A 187 -21.20 11.03 9.76
C ALA A 187 -22.10 12.29 9.69
N MET A 188 -22.21 12.92 8.52
CA MET A 188 -23.08 14.10 8.31
C MET A 188 -24.58 13.79 8.51
N VAL A 189 -25.02 12.56 8.31
CA VAL A 189 -26.42 12.13 8.52
C VAL A 189 -26.61 11.33 9.82
N GLY A 190 -25.62 11.35 10.71
CA GLY A 190 -25.68 10.66 12.00
C GLY A 190 -25.54 9.14 11.92
N VAL A 191 -24.95 8.65 10.84
CA VAL A 191 -24.61 7.21 10.67
C VAL A 191 -23.11 7.04 10.91
N GLU A 192 -22.75 6.19 11.85
CA GLU A 192 -21.34 5.87 12.08
C GLU A 192 -20.76 5.08 10.91
N SER A 193 -19.45 5.26 10.64
CA SER A 193 -18.74 4.65 9.52
C SER A 193 -18.80 3.11 9.52
N GLU A 194 -19.05 2.52 10.68
CA GLU A 194 -19.21 1.07 10.87
C GLU A 194 -20.64 0.55 10.71
N GLU A 195 -21.64 1.44 10.65
CA GLU A 195 -23.02 1.03 10.48
C GLU A 195 -23.29 0.59 9.04
N ARG A 196 -23.67 -0.69 8.87
CA ARG A 196 -24.02 -1.31 7.59
C ARG A 196 -25.49 -1.72 7.57
N LEU A 197 -26.05 -1.89 6.38
CA LEU A 197 -27.44 -2.38 6.21
C LEU A 197 -27.74 -3.70 6.95
N ALA A 198 -26.72 -4.53 7.21
CA ALA A 198 -26.80 -5.77 7.97
C ALA A 198 -26.53 -5.62 9.47
N THR A 199 -26.32 -4.40 9.98
CA THR A 199 -26.05 -4.17 11.41
C THR A 199 -27.30 -4.55 12.23
N PRO A 200 -27.17 -5.38 13.30
CA PRO A 200 -28.30 -5.73 14.16
C PRO A 200 -28.99 -4.48 14.73
N LEU A 201 -30.33 -4.48 14.75
CA LEU A 201 -31.15 -3.32 15.15
C LEU A 201 -30.74 -2.71 16.48
N LEU A 202 -30.39 -3.51 17.48
CA LEU A 202 -29.96 -3.03 18.80
C LEU A 202 -28.62 -2.28 18.75
N ARG A 203 -27.70 -2.68 17.88
CA ARG A 203 -26.40 -2.02 17.68
C ARG A 203 -26.56 -0.73 16.90
N SER A 204 -27.38 -0.74 15.85
CA SER A 204 -27.74 0.44 15.09
C SER A 204 -28.41 1.50 15.97
N PHE A 205 -29.30 1.08 16.87
CA PHE A 205 -29.96 1.98 17.82
C PHE A 205 -28.95 2.62 18.79
N LYS A 206 -27.94 1.89 19.26
CA LYS A 206 -26.87 2.40 20.11
C LYS A 206 -26.05 3.49 19.41
N PHE A 207 -25.74 3.32 18.12
CA PHE A 207 -25.01 4.32 17.34
C PHE A 207 -25.82 5.61 17.10
N ARG A 208 -27.13 5.51 16.96
CA ARG A 208 -28.01 6.66 16.66
C ARG A 208 -28.57 7.36 17.91
N HIS A 209 -28.53 6.71 19.06
CA HIS A 209 -29.11 7.23 20.31
C HIS A 209 -28.61 8.64 20.69
N PRO A 210 -27.33 9.02 20.56
CA PRO A 210 -26.86 10.37 20.87
C PRO A 210 -27.54 11.48 20.04
N TRP A 211 -27.96 11.18 18.81
CA TRP A 211 -28.56 12.11 17.88
C TRP A 211 -30.10 12.22 18.02
N LEU A 212 -30.73 11.25 18.67
CA LEU A 212 -32.18 11.22 18.89
C LEU A 212 -32.62 12.01 20.12
N GLN A 213 -31.69 12.54 20.91
CA GLN A 213 -31.98 13.31 22.13
C GLN A 213 -31.94 14.84 21.92
N ILE A 214 -31.75 15.29 20.68
CA ILE A 214 -31.85 16.69 20.29
C ILE A 214 -33.19 16.91 19.59
#